data_cad96e29fbbe13a828ab4e95519e4175
#
_entry.id   cad96e29fbbe13a828ab4e95519e4175
#
_cell.length_a   1.000
_cell.length_b   1.000
_cell.length_c   1.000
_cell.angle_alpha   90.00
_cell.angle_beta   90.00
_cell.angle_gamma   90.00
#
_symmetry.space_group_name_H-M   'P 1'
#
loop_
_entity.id
_entity.type
_entity.pdbx_description
1 polymer ?
#
loop_
_entity_poly.entity_id
_entity_poly.type
_entity_poly.pdbx_seq_one_letter_code
_entity_poly.pdbx_strand_id
1 'polypeptide(L)' 'MCEYYVVSLVDMGFDHAAAEDAVRKAKGRFDLALNFVLAGSD' A
#
# COMPACT_ATOMS: atom_id res chain seq x y z
N MET A 1 -11.08 3.97 5.43
CA MET A 1 -9.92 3.11 5.19
C MET A 1 -10.15 2.23 3.99
N CYS A 2 -9.24 2.20 3.08
CA CYS A 2 -9.45 1.49 1.84
C CYS A 2 -8.78 0.14 1.83
N GLU A 3 -9.45 -0.82 2.41
CA GLU A 3 -8.94 -2.17 2.48
C GLU A 3 -8.75 -2.79 1.10
N TYR A 4 -9.51 -2.30 0.14
CA TYR A 4 -9.40 -2.77 -1.22
C TYR A 4 -8.00 -2.52 -1.79
N TYR A 5 -7.44 -1.37 -1.48
CA TYR A 5 -6.09 -1.06 -1.93
C TYR A 5 -5.05 -1.97 -1.29
N VAL A 6 -5.24 -2.28 -0.02
CA VAL A 6 -4.34 -3.21 0.67
C VAL A 6 -4.40 -4.57 0.00
N VAL A 7 -5.60 -5.06 -0.29
CA VAL A 7 -5.76 -6.35 -0.96
C VAL A 7 -5.08 -6.33 -2.33
N SER A 8 -5.24 -5.25 -3.06
CA SER A 8 -4.63 -5.13 -4.38
C SER A 8 -3.11 -5.23 -4.29
N LEU A 9 -2.51 -4.54 -3.33
CA LEU A 9 -1.06 -4.56 -3.18
C LEU A 9 -0.56 -5.94 -2.76
N VAL A 10 -1.28 -6.58 -1.85
CA VAL A 10 -0.92 -7.92 -1.41
C VAL A 10 -1.01 -8.90 -2.60
N ASP A 11 -2.02 -8.72 -3.42
CA ASP A 11 -2.23 -9.56 -4.59
C ASP A 11 -1.07 -9.42 -5.57
N MET A 12 -0.43 -8.27 -5.59
CA MET A 12 0.71 -8.01 -6.44
C MET A 12 2.01 -8.57 -5.86
N GLY A 13 1.96 -9.13 -4.66
CA GLY A 13 3.11 -9.76 -4.06
C GLY A 13 3.73 -8.99 -2.92
N PHE A 14 3.14 -7.89 -2.51
CA PHE A 14 3.68 -7.12 -1.40
C PHE A 14 3.23 -7.68 -0.07
N ASP A 15 4.05 -7.48 0.95
CA ASP A 15 3.72 -7.91 2.29
C ASP A 15 2.50 -7.15 2.81
N HIS A 16 1.64 -7.83 3.55
CA HIS A 16 0.40 -7.24 4.05
C HIS A 16 0.67 -6.03 4.93
N ALA A 17 1.64 -6.14 5.83
CA ALA A 17 1.95 -5.03 6.74
C ALA A 17 2.50 -3.84 5.96
N ALA A 18 3.34 -4.11 4.97
CA ALA A 18 3.89 -3.02 4.15
C ALA A 18 2.78 -2.35 3.34
N ALA A 19 1.87 -3.15 2.81
CA ALA A 19 0.76 -2.62 2.04
C ALA A 19 -0.14 -1.74 2.90
N GLU A 20 -0.46 -2.22 4.10
CA GLU A 20 -1.28 -1.44 5.02
C GLU A 20 -0.63 -0.11 5.37
N ASP A 21 0.65 -0.16 5.66
CA ASP A 21 1.37 1.05 6.03
C ASP A 21 1.40 2.04 4.88
N ALA A 22 1.64 1.54 3.67
CA ALA A 22 1.69 2.40 2.49
C ALA A 22 0.35 3.07 2.23
N VAL A 23 -0.73 2.30 2.34
CA VAL A 23 -2.07 2.86 2.11
C VAL A 23 -2.39 3.90 3.17
N ARG A 24 -2.01 3.64 4.40
CA ARG A 24 -2.27 4.59 5.48
C ARG A 24 -1.50 5.89 5.24
N LYS A 25 -0.25 5.79 4.86
CA LYS A 25 0.56 6.98 4.58
C LYS A 25 0.04 7.75 3.38
N ALA A 26 -0.49 7.03 2.42
CA ALA A 26 -1.01 7.64 1.20
C ALA A 26 -2.38 8.27 1.38
N LYS A 27 -2.99 8.07 2.53
CA LYS A 27 -4.30 8.66 2.85
C LYS A 27 -5.34 8.31 1.81
N GLY A 28 -5.35 7.08 1.38
CA GLY A 28 -6.36 6.59 0.46
C GLY A 28 -6.04 6.81 -1.00
N ARG A 29 -4.86 7.28 -1.32
CA ARG A 29 -4.47 7.48 -2.72
C ARG A 29 -3.62 6.31 -3.19
N PHE A 30 -4.16 5.56 -4.13
CA PHE A 30 -3.52 4.34 -4.57
C PHE A 30 -2.18 4.60 -5.26
N ASP A 31 -2.10 5.66 -6.07
CA ASP A 31 -0.85 5.98 -6.76
C ASP A 31 0.27 6.28 -5.77
N LEU A 32 -0.03 6.99 -4.70
CA LEU A 32 0.95 7.27 -3.67
C LEU A 32 1.29 6.01 -2.88
N ALA A 33 0.28 5.19 -2.60
CA ALA A 33 0.51 3.94 -1.86
C ALA A 33 1.45 3.05 -2.65
N LEU A 34 1.24 2.95 -3.94
CA LEU A 34 2.10 2.14 -4.79
C LEU A 34 3.52 2.68 -4.77
N ASN A 35 3.66 3.98 -4.82
CA ASN A 35 4.97 4.60 -4.78
C ASN A 35 5.70 4.30 -3.46
N PHE A 36 4.98 4.40 -2.34
CA PHE A 36 5.56 4.11 -1.04
C PHE A 36 6.01 2.67 -0.93
N VAL A 37 5.19 1.75 -1.40
CA VAL A 37 5.49 0.34 -1.27
C VAL A 37 6.64 -0.06 -2.19
N LEU A 38 6.72 0.53 -3.36
CA LEU A 38 7.82 0.26 -4.28
C LEU A 38 9.13 0.83 -3.78
N ALA A 39 9.07 1.95 -3.09
CA ALA A 39 10.27 2.58 -2.55
C ALA A 39 10.76 1.90 -1.28
N GLY A 40 10.06 0.90 -0.80
CA GLY A 40 10.43 0.23 0.43
C GLY A 40 9.92 0.93 1.65
N SER A 41 9.26 1.96 1.45
CA SER A 41 8.49 2.70 2.39
C SER A 41 9.01 2.72 3.82
N ASP A 42 10.03 3.32 4.01
CA ASP A 42 10.42 3.55 5.38
C ASP A 42 10.09 4.92 5.88
#